data_d7ba9b74e2eba4bb7986e66afc234419
#
_entry.id   d7ba9b74e2eba4bb7986e66afc234419
#
_cell.length_a   1.000
_cell.length_b   1.000
_cell.length_c   1.000
_cell.angle_alpha   90.00
_cell.angle_beta   90.00
_cell.angle_gamma   90.00
#
_symmetry.space_group_name_H-M   'P 1'
#
loop_
_entity.id
_entity.type
_entity.pdbx_description
1 polymer ?
#
loop_
_entity_poly.entity_id
_entity_poly.type
_entity_poly.pdbx_seq_one_letter_code
_entity_poly.pdbx_strand_id
1 'polypeptide(L)'
;MESAVTPLFRFCYGESLDDYVSARNKDSSSFTLIVMLSQPTPSCTIRSAREDDISAVNELAYITFPMACPDSVGPEDIIEHCASQFSTERLLNHLCNIAHYLVVAEDQNSHQLLGYMLLVAGAEMDPTAYENLQEKPSLGVDKLYVRKEFHGCGIATALMEHAVEQTFACGYSSLWLATNSYNKRALRFYEKQGFTPVGTRIYYVGKTRNDDVVLEKPLISSLSK
;
A
#
# COMPACT_ATOMS: atom_id res chain seq x y z
N MET A 1 -5.60 -25.37 -23.88
CA MET A 1 -5.61 -25.24 -22.41
C MET A 1 -5.90 -23.78 -22.11
N GLU A 2 -7.17 -23.43 -22.01
CA GLU A 2 -7.61 -22.09 -21.64
C GLU A 2 -7.46 -21.96 -20.12
N SER A 3 -6.66 -20.96 -19.70
CA SER A 3 -6.28 -20.76 -18.32
C SER A 3 -7.49 -20.26 -17.51
N ALA A 4 -7.66 -20.84 -16.34
CA ALA A 4 -8.72 -20.59 -15.35
C ALA A 4 -8.68 -19.20 -14.68
N VAL A 5 -8.10 -18.18 -15.32
CA VAL A 5 -7.93 -16.81 -14.79
C VAL A 5 -9.14 -15.90 -15.12
N THR A 6 -9.94 -16.28 -16.13
CA THR A 6 -11.06 -15.45 -16.61
C THR A 6 -12.24 -15.28 -15.63
N PRO A 7 -12.59 -16.21 -14.73
CA PRO A 7 -13.73 -16.03 -13.85
C PRO A 7 -13.54 -15.04 -12.70
N LEU A 8 -12.31 -14.88 -12.19
CA LEU A 8 -12.05 -14.01 -11.02
C LEU A 8 -12.14 -12.51 -11.36
N PHE A 9 -11.75 -12.15 -12.59
CA PHE A 9 -11.81 -10.76 -13.06
C PHE A 9 -13.24 -10.23 -13.22
N ARG A 10 -14.18 -11.12 -13.55
CA ARG A 10 -15.58 -10.79 -13.77
C ARG A 10 -16.35 -10.52 -12.45
N PHE A 11 -15.86 -11.00 -11.32
CA PHE A 11 -16.55 -10.86 -10.03
C PHE A 11 -16.15 -9.58 -9.26
N CYS A 12 -14.95 -9.03 -9.52
CA CYS A 12 -14.43 -7.86 -8.79
C CYS A 12 -14.82 -6.51 -9.39
N TYR A 13 -15.21 -6.44 -10.66
CA TYR A 13 -15.37 -5.16 -11.35
C TYR A 13 -16.78 -4.87 -11.89
N GLY A 14 -17.73 -5.76 -11.85
CA GLY A 14 -19.13 -5.52 -12.27
C GLY A 14 -19.31 -4.84 -13.64
N GLU A 15 -18.25 -4.29 -14.21
CA GLU A 15 -18.17 -3.57 -15.48
C GLU A 15 -17.02 -4.13 -16.33
N SER A 16 -17.17 -4.16 -17.64
CA SER A 16 -16.18 -4.69 -18.56
C SER A 16 -14.98 -3.72 -18.67
N LEU A 17 -13.82 -4.24 -19.10
CA LEU A 17 -12.63 -3.41 -19.41
C LEU A 17 -12.95 -2.26 -20.38
N ASP A 18 -13.95 -2.44 -21.24
CA ASP A 18 -14.41 -1.43 -22.20
C ASP A 18 -15.06 -0.23 -21.52
N ASP A 19 -15.69 -0.42 -20.34
CA ASP A 19 -16.30 0.66 -19.56
C ASP A 19 -15.25 1.53 -18.88
N TYR A 20 -14.12 0.94 -18.46
CA TYR A 20 -13.00 1.69 -17.90
C TYR A 20 -12.28 2.58 -18.92
N VAL A 21 -12.16 2.12 -20.16
CA VAL A 21 -11.56 2.88 -21.28
C VAL A 21 -12.52 3.97 -21.76
N SER A 22 -13.84 3.72 -21.73
CA SER A 22 -14.87 4.67 -22.20
C SER A 22 -15.09 5.83 -21.22
N ALA A 23 -14.88 5.64 -19.93
CA ALA A 23 -15.04 6.69 -18.91
C ALA A 23 -13.98 7.82 -19.01
N ARG A 24 -12.87 7.58 -19.71
CA ARG A 24 -11.78 8.56 -19.91
C ARG A 24 -12.11 9.64 -20.97
N ASN A 25 -13.19 9.49 -21.75
CA ASN A 25 -13.41 10.30 -22.97
C ASN A 25 -14.69 11.15 -23.02
N LYS A 26 -15.33 11.48 -21.89
CA LYS A 26 -16.48 12.40 -21.92
C LYS A 26 -16.25 13.64 -21.11
N ASP A 27 -15.99 14.70 -21.87
CA ASP A 27 -15.93 16.09 -21.47
C ASP A 27 -17.27 16.68 -21.05
N SER A 28 -17.14 17.59 -20.11
CA SER A 28 -17.73 18.92 -19.97
C SER A 28 -19.23 19.09 -19.78
N SER A 29 -19.46 19.91 -18.76
CA SER A 29 -20.58 20.84 -18.53
C SER A 29 -21.93 20.25 -18.10
N SER A 30 -22.03 20.08 -16.80
CA SER A 30 -23.24 20.41 -16.04
C SER A 30 -22.82 20.78 -14.64
N PHE A 31 -22.97 22.05 -14.28
CA PHE A 31 -22.88 22.54 -12.91
C PHE A 31 -24.05 21.96 -12.12
N THR A 32 -23.91 20.72 -11.71
CA THR A 32 -24.70 20.19 -10.60
C THR A 32 -23.95 20.61 -9.35
N LEU A 33 -24.58 21.48 -8.58
CA LEU A 33 -24.19 21.82 -7.21
C LEU A 33 -24.24 20.51 -6.39
N ILE A 34 -23.19 19.70 -6.48
CA ILE A 34 -23.02 18.58 -5.59
C ILE A 34 -22.73 19.20 -4.22
N VAL A 35 -23.75 19.23 -3.39
CA VAL A 35 -23.56 19.35 -1.94
C VAL A 35 -22.58 18.22 -1.62
N MET A 36 -21.31 18.57 -1.41
CA MET A 36 -20.33 17.66 -0.80
C MET A 36 -20.85 17.39 0.62
N LEU A 37 -21.72 16.38 0.72
CA LEU A 37 -21.91 15.72 2.00
C LEU A 37 -20.52 15.20 2.32
N SER A 38 -19.84 15.89 3.24
CA SER A 38 -18.61 15.38 3.84
C SER A 38 -18.97 13.99 4.37
N GLN A 39 -18.46 12.97 3.69
CA GLN A 39 -18.61 11.59 4.20
C GLN A 39 -18.04 11.64 5.63
N PRO A 40 -18.79 11.20 6.62
CA PRO A 40 -18.27 11.14 7.98
C PRO A 40 -16.96 10.36 7.93
N THR A 41 -15.91 10.89 8.55
CA THR A 41 -14.64 10.19 8.67
C THR A 41 -14.95 8.82 9.26
N PRO A 42 -14.64 7.71 8.56
CA PRO A 42 -15.00 6.40 9.05
C PRO A 42 -14.29 6.16 10.39
N SER A 43 -15.04 5.68 11.38
CA SER A 43 -14.46 5.22 12.64
C SER A 43 -13.72 3.93 12.34
N CYS A 44 -12.39 3.97 12.31
CA CYS A 44 -11.60 2.78 12.00
C CYS A 44 -10.74 2.35 13.18
N THR A 45 -10.53 1.04 13.27
CA THR A 45 -9.58 0.40 14.19
C THR A 45 -8.39 -0.11 13.41
N ILE A 46 -7.18 0.25 13.85
CA ILE A 46 -5.94 -0.33 13.33
C ILE A 46 -5.59 -1.53 14.21
N ARG A 47 -5.39 -2.68 13.58
CA ARG A 47 -5.08 -3.92 14.28
C ARG A 47 -4.22 -4.86 13.43
N SER A 48 -3.55 -5.81 14.08
CA SER A 48 -2.92 -6.92 13.38
C SER A 48 -3.97 -7.71 12.58
N ALA A 49 -3.56 -8.14 11.38
CA ALA A 49 -4.38 -9.03 10.57
C ALA A 49 -4.49 -10.42 11.21
N ARG A 50 -5.58 -11.10 10.90
CA ARG A 50 -5.87 -12.49 11.27
C ARG A 50 -5.95 -13.33 10.00
N GLU A 51 -5.93 -14.64 10.15
CA GLU A 51 -6.08 -15.55 9.02
C GLU A 51 -7.38 -15.31 8.24
N ASP A 52 -8.48 -15.03 8.95
CA ASP A 52 -9.78 -14.71 8.34
C ASP A 52 -9.78 -13.42 7.50
N ASP A 53 -8.82 -12.51 7.71
CA ASP A 53 -8.69 -11.27 6.95
C ASP A 53 -8.02 -11.48 5.57
N ILE A 54 -7.33 -12.60 5.36
CA ILE A 54 -6.46 -12.80 4.20
C ILE A 54 -7.21 -12.65 2.87
N SER A 55 -8.44 -13.17 2.80
CA SER A 55 -9.27 -13.03 1.59
C SER A 55 -9.60 -11.55 1.29
N ALA A 56 -9.96 -10.79 2.33
CA ALA A 56 -10.28 -9.38 2.19
C ALA A 56 -9.03 -8.51 1.91
N VAL A 57 -7.87 -8.86 2.48
CA VAL A 57 -6.58 -8.23 2.16
C VAL A 57 -6.18 -8.50 0.72
N ASN A 58 -6.33 -9.74 0.24
CA ASN A 58 -6.08 -10.10 -1.15
C ASN A 58 -6.95 -9.26 -2.10
N GLU A 59 -8.26 -9.23 -1.89
CA GLU A 59 -9.18 -8.40 -2.69
C GLU A 59 -8.76 -6.93 -2.68
N LEU A 60 -8.49 -6.37 -1.48
CA LEU A 60 -8.08 -4.98 -1.33
C LEU A 60 -6.76 -4.70 -2.07
N ALA A 61 -5.80 -5.62 -2.05
CA ALA A 61 -4.54 -5.50 -2.78
C ALA A 61 -4.76 -5.42 -4.29
N TYR A 62 -5.61 -6.30 -4.84
CA TYR A 62 -5.93 -6.31 -6.27
C TYR A 62 -6.60 -5.03 -6.77
N ILE A 63 -7.44 -4.38 -5.95
CA ILE A 63 -8.11 -3.13 -6.35
C ILE A 63 -7.24 -1.89 -6.10
N THR A 64 -6.29 -1.95 -5.17
CA THR A 64 -5.51 -0.76 -4.79
C THR A 64 -4.13 -0.68 -5.46
N PHE A 65 -3.47 -1.80 -5.72
CA PHE A 65 -2.15 -1.83 -6.35
C PHE A 65 -2.14 -1.16 -7.74
N PRO A 66 -3.12 -1.41 -8.64
CA PRO A 66 -3.15 -0.76 -9.96
C PRO A 66 -3.19 0.77 -9.89
N MET A 67 -3.77 1.34 -8.83
CA MET A 67 -3.83 2.79 -8.64
C MET A 67 -2.49 3.42 -8.28
N ALA A 68 -1.53 2.63 -7.84
CA ALA A 68 -0.17 3.07 -7.49
C ALA A 68 0.81 2.92 -8.67
N CYS A 69 0.45 2.14 -9.68
CA CYS A 69 1.27 1.91 -10.87
C CYS A 69 1.27 3.15 -11.78
N PRO A 70 2.42 3.51 -12.37
CA PRO A 70 2.48 4.50 -13.43
C PRO A 70 1.82 3.97 -14.72
N ASP A 71 1.36 4.87 -15.58
CA ASP A 71 0.70 4.53 -16.86
C ASP A 71 1.59 3.69 -17.82
N SER A 72 2.88 3.63 -17.56
CA SER A 72 3.84 2.81 -18.33
C SER A 72 3.77 1.32 -18.02
N VAL A 73 3.13 0.94 -16.90
CA VAL A 73 2.96 -0.47 -16.52
C VAL A 73 1.72 -1.03 -17.21
N GLY A 74 1.92 -2.02 -18.06
CA GLY A 74 0.82 -2.67 -18.78
C GLY A 74 -0.09 -3.50 -17.88
N PRO A 75 -1.36 -3.70 -18.27
CA PRO A 75 -2.32 -4.47 -17.48
C PRO A 75 -1.88 -5.92 -17.24
N GLU A 76 -1.18 -6.54 -18.20
CA GLU A 76 -0.66 -7.91 -18.05
C GLU A 76 0.41 -7.99 -16.95
N ASP A 77 1.33 -7.02 -16.90
CA ASP A 77 2.36 -6.92 -15.86
C ASP A 77 1.73 -6.70 -14.48
N ILE A 78 0.66 -5.90 -14.39
CA ILE A 78 -0.10 -5.69 -13.15
C ILE A 78 -0.76 -6.99 -12.69
N ILE A 79 -1.41 -7.72 -13.58
CA ILE A 79 -2.10 -8.99 -13.26
C ILE A 79 -1.07 -10.02 -12.77
N GLU A 80 0.04 -10.19 -13.49
CA GLU A 80 1.11 -11.11 -13.11
C GLU A 80 1.69 -10.76 -11.74
N HIS A 81 1.95 -9.47 -11.52
CA HIS A 81 2.45 -8.97 -10.24
C HIS A 81 1.46 -9.23 -9.11
N CYS A 82 0.19 -8.91 -9.29
CA CYS A 82 -0.84 -9.17 -8.28
C CYS A 82 -0.93 -10.66 -7.95
N ALA A 83 -0.95 -11.53 -8.95
CA ALA A 83 -1.02 -12.97 -8.76
C ALA A 83 0.18 -13.51 -7.98
N SER A 84 1.38 -12.95 -8.18
CA SER A 84 2.59 -13.39 -7.49
C SER A 84 2.74 -12.77 -6.10
N GLN A 85 2.44 -11.48 -5.92
CA GLN A 85 2.75 -10.74 -4.69
C GLN A 85 1.62 -10.73 -3.66
N PHE A 86 0.37 -10.95 -4.10
CA PHE A 86 -0.80 -10.90 -3.24
C PHE A 86 -1.59 -12.21 -3.20
N SER A 87 -0.99 -13.33 -3.64
CA SER A 87 -1.63 -14.64 -3.50
C SER A 87 -1.95 -14.95 -2.03
N THR A 88 -3.01 -15.72 -1.80
CA THR A 88 -3.41 -16.17 -0.47
C THR A 88 -2.25 -16.84 0.27
N GLU A 89 -1.51 -17.72 -0.42
CA GLU A 89 -0.33 -18.40 0.13
C GLU A 89 0.73 -17.40 0.60
N ARG A 90 1.05 -16.40 -0.22
CA ARG A 90 2.06 -15.39 0.12
C ARG A 90 1.63 -14.51 1.30
N LEU A 91 0.35 -14.12 1.34
CA LEU A 91 -0.20 -13.34 2.45
C LEU A 91 -0.20 -14.15 3.75
N LEU A 92 -0.52 -15.45 3.71
CA LEU A 92 -0.40 -16.35 4.85
C LEU A 92 1.05 -16.50 5.31
N ASN A 93 2.00 -16.61 4.38
CA ASN A 93 3.42 -16.65 4.70
C ASN A 93 3.88 -15.37 5.41
N HIS A 94 3.39 -14.18 4.99
CA HIS A 94 3.65 -12.95 5.73
C HIS A 94 3.04 -12.96 7.13
N LEU A 95 1.82 -13.45 7.27
CA LEU A 95 1.14 -13.54 8.57
C LEU A 95 1.86 -14.46 9.55
N CYS A 96 2.45 -15.56 9.07
CA CYS A 96 3.17 -16.54 9.89
C CYS A 96 4.64 -16.17 10.17
N ASN A 97 5.20 -15.19 9.48
CA ASN A 97 6.59 -14.78 9.67
C ASN A 97 6.71 -13.79 10.84
N ILE A 98 7.49 -14.15 11.86
CA ILE A 98 7.70 -13.33 13.06
C ILE A 98 8.38 -11.96 12.78
N ALA A 99 9.08 -11.85 11.65
CA ALA A 99 9.75 -10.61 11.20
C ALA A 99 8.83 -9.71 10.35
N HIS A 100 7.56 -10.12 10.15
CA HIS A 100 6.57 -9.40 9.37
C HIS A 100 5.36 -9.00 10.22
N TYR A 101 4.81 -7.82 9.94
CA TYR A 101 3.62 -7.33 10.64
C TYR A 101 2.59 -6.93 9.58
N LEU A 102 1.61 -7.80 9.36
CA LEU A 102 0.47 -7.49 8.51
C LEU A 102 -0.60 -6.81 9.36
N VAL A 103 -0.93 -5.56 9.00
CA VAL A 103 -1.82 -4.68 9.76
C VAL A 103 -2.97 -4.25 8.86
N VAL A 104 -4.16 -4.18 9.41
CA VAL A 104 -5.38 -3.77 8.70
C VAL A 104 -6.04 -2.58 9.38
N ALA A 105 -6.68 -1.74 8.59
CA ALA A 105 -7.61 -0.70 9.03
C ALA A 105 -9.03 -1.20 8.79
N GLU A 106 -9.77 -1.47 9.84
CA GLU A 106 -11.12 -2.01 9.80
C GLU A 106 -12.14 -0.94 10.20
N ASP A 107 -13.19 -0.78 9.41
CA ASP A 107 -14.35 0.06 9.78
C ASP A 107 -15.11 -0.56 10.96
N GLN A 108 -15.33 0.23 12.01
CA GLN A 108 -15.95 -0.27 13.26
C GLN A 108 -17.42 -0.67 13.10
N ASN A 109 -18.10 -0.16 12.08
CA ASN A 109 -19.53 -0.41 11.90
C ASN A 109 -19.79 -1.56 10.91
N SER A 110 -19.09 -1.53 9.78
CA SER A 110 -19.30 -2.50 8.69
C SER A 110 -18.35 -3.68 8.72
N HIS A 111 -17.28 -3.60 9.53
CA HIS A 111 -16.16 -4.56 9.54
C HIS A 111 -15.42 -4.69 8.21
N GLN A 112 -15.65 -3.78 7.27
CA GLN A 112 -14.94 -3.73 6.00
C GLN A 112 -13.49 -3.30 6.21
N LEU A 113 -12.55 -3.93 5.49
CA LEU A 113 -11.17 -3.45 5.46
C LEU A 113 -11.07 -2.22 4.54
N LEU A 114 -10.64 -1.10 5.12
CA LEU A 114 -10.47 0.20 4.46
C LEU A 114 -9.08 0.37 3.88
N GLY A 115 -8.09 -0.32 4.46
CA GLY A 115 -6.70 -0.29 4.07
C GLY A 115 -5.91 -1.39 4.76
N TYR A 116 -4.68 -1.59 4.30
CA TYR A 116 -3.73 -2.51 4.94
C TYR A 116 -2.30 -2.02 4.78
N MET A 117 -1.44 -2.54 5.64
CA MET A 117 -0.01 -2.29 5.65
C MET A 117 0.75 -3.58 5.93
N LEU A 118 1.88 -3.77 5.26
CA LEU A 118 2.85 -4.81 5.57
C LEU A 118 4.16 -4.16 5.99
N LEU A 119 4.60 -4.46 7.21
CA LEU A 119 5.93 -4.11 7.70
C LEU A 119 6.84 -5.33 7.63
N VAL A 120 8.09 -5.11 7.24
CA VAL A 120 9.10 -6.17 7.05
C VAL A 120 10.39 -5.77 7.76
N ALA A 121 10.94 -6.65 8.56
CA ALA A 121 12.12 -6.35 9.36
C ALA A 121 13.40 -6.26 8.51
N GLY A 122 14.20 -5.25 8.78
CA GLY A 122 15.56 -5.13 8.30
C GLY A 122 15.71 -5.18 6.79
N ALA A 123 16.69 -5.95 6.35
CA ALA A 123 17.07 -6.09 4.95
C ALA A 123 16.18 -7.05 4.14
N GLU A 124 15.23 -7.74 4.75
CA GLU A 124 14.41 -8.75 4.06
C GLU A 124 13.58 -8.17 2.91
N MET A 125 13.13 -6.90 3.04
CA MET A 125 12.34 -6.24 2.01
C MET A 125 13.18 -5.97 0.74
N ASP A 126 14.37 -5.40 0.89
CA ASP A 126 15.32 -5.14 -0.18
C ASP A 126 16.73 -4.93 0.43
N PRO A 127 17.62 -5.93 0.37
CA PRO A 127 18.96 -5.83 0.94
C PRO A 127 19.78 -4.66 0.38
N THR A 128 19.68 -4.39 -0.93
CA THR A 128 20.47 -3.35 -1.60
C THR A 128 20.00 -1.95 -1.19
N ALA A 129 18.69 -1.73 -1.13
CA ALA A 129 18.13 -0.47 -0.65
C ALA A 129 18.42 -0.26 0.83
N TYR A 130 18.38 -1.33 1.62
CA TYR A 130 18.68 -1.28 3.07
C TYR A 130 20.11 -0.82 3.37
N GLU A 131 21.08 -1.15 2.54
CA GLU A 131 22.47 -0.70 2.70
C GLU A 131 22.61 0.83 2.67
N ASN A 132 21.75 1.52 1.94
CA ASN A 132 21.78 2.98 1.80
C ASN A 132 21.16 3.73 3.00
N LEU A 133 20.46 3.03 3.90
CA LEU A 133 19.84 3.64 5.08
C LEU A 133 20.88 4.17 6.04
N GLN A 134 20.57 5.30 6.66
CA GLN A 134 21.44 5.99 7.59
C GLN A 134 21.32 5.43 9.03
N GLU A 135 20.12 5.01 9.40
CA GLU A 135 19.81 4.49 10.73
C GLU A 135 19.48 3.00 10.68
N LYS A 136 20.09 2.21 11.57
CA LYS A 136 19.89 0.76 11.66
C LYS A 136 19.86 0.32 13.13
N PRO A 137 19.07 -0.72 13.46
CA PRO A 137 18.19 -1.48 12.59
C PRO A 137 16.93 -0.69 12.19
N SER A 138 16.41 -0.96 10.98
CA SER A 138 15.24 -0.28 10.41
C SER A 138 14.11 -1.24 10.10
N LEU A 139 12.85 -0.78 10.23
CA LEU A 139 11.66 -1.50 9.82
C LEU A 139 11.17 -0.96 8.46
N GLY A 140 10.94 -1.83 7.50
CA GLY A 140 10.50 -1.45 6.16
C GLY A 140 8.97 -1.44 6.05
N VAL A 141 8.40 -0.40 5.44
CA VAL A 141 7.00 -0.38 5.00
C VAL A 141 6.94 -0.92 3.57
N ASP A 142 6.72 -2.22 3.42
CA ASP A 142 6.68 -2.88 2.12
C ASP A 142 5.40 -2.57 1.35
N LYS A 143 4.27 -2.49 2.07
CA LYS A 143 2.95 -2.21 1.50
C LYS A 143 2.20 -1.24 2.39
N LEU A 144 1.55 -0.24 1.76
CA LEU A 144 0.60 0.68 2.40
C LEU A 144 -0.44 1.08 1.37
N TYR A 145 -1.63 0.53 1.49
CA TYR A 145 -2.72 0.76 0.55
C TYR A 145 -4.03 1.06 1.28
N VAL A 146 -4.80 1.99 0.71
CA VAL A 146 -6.11 2.41 1.23
C VAL A 146 -7.09 2.44 0.05
N ARG A 147 -8.31 1.96 0.26
CA ARG A 147 -9.39 2.05 -0.73
C ARG A 147 -9.57 3.49 -1.19
N LYS A 148 -9.82 3.68 -2.49
CA LYS A 148 -9.90 5.00 -3.13
C LYS A 148 -10.94 5.90 -2.47
N GLU A 149 -12.07 5.33 -2.08
CA GLU A 149 -13.22 6.01 -1.47
C GLU A 149 -12.86 6.67 -0.12
N PHE A 150 -11.82 6.15 0.55
CA PHE A 150 -11.35 6.63 1.85
C PHE A 150 -10.05 7.41 1.77
N HIS A 151 -9.62 7.80 0.57
CA HIS A 151 -8.48 8.69 0.43
C HIS A 151 -8.80 10.07 1.04
N GLY A 152 -7.86 10.61 1.84
CA GLY A 152 -8.06 11.87 2.55
C GLY A 152 -8.80 11.76 3.88
N CYS A 153 -9.31 10.56 4.25
CA CYS A 153 -10.00 10.30 5.52
C CYS A 153 -9.06 9.96 6.69
N GLY A 154 -7.74 10.13 6.56
CA GLY A 154 -6.79 9.87 7.65
C GLY A 154 -6.35 8.41 7.81
N ILE A 155 -6.92 7.44 7.08
CA ILE A 155 -6.61 6.00 7.23
C ILE A 155 -5.11 5.70 7.05
N ALA A 156 -4.49 6.25 5.98
CA ALA A 156 -3.06 6.05 5.74
C ALA A 156 -2.20 6.66 6.86
N THR A 157 -2.63 7.77 7.44
CA THR A 157 -1.95 8.41 8.58
C THR A 157 -2.04 7.52 9.82
N ALA A 158 -3.22 7.00 10.14
CA ALA A 158 -3.41 6.09 11.27
C ALA A 158 -2.59 4.79 11.13
N LEU A 159 -2.52 4.21 9.92
CA LEU A 159 -1.63 3.07 9.64
C LEU A 159 -0.15 3.44 9.84
N MET A 160 0.27 4.63 9.40
CA MET A 160 1.66 5.08 9.56
C MET A 160 2.01 5.39 11.03
N GLU A 161 1.09 5.95 11.81
CA GLU A 161 1.24 6.16 13.25
C GLU A 161 1.44 4.82 13.96
N HIS A 162 0.63 3.81 13.63
CA HIS A 162 0.82 2.45 14.13
C HIS A 162 2.18 1.86 13.73
N ALA A 163 2.66 2.12 12.50
CA ALA A 163 4.00 1.68 12.08
C ALA A 163 5.11 2.31 12.94
N VAL A 164 4.98 3.60 13.28
CA VAL A 164 5.92 4.29 14.18
C VAL A 164 5.91 3.65 15.57
N GLU A 165 4.73 3.40 16.14
CA GLU A 165 4.59 2.73 17.44
C GLU A 165 5.21 1.34 17.42
N GLN A 166 4.95 0.54 16.38
CA GLN A 166 5.53 -0.79 16.22
C GLN A 166 7.05 -0.74 16.09
N THR A 167 7.59 0.25 15.39
CA THR A 167 9.03 0.45 15.23
C THR A 167 9.71 0.68 16.58
N PHE A 168 9.14 1.55 17.42
CA PHE A 168 9.64 1.78 18.78
C PHE A 168 9.50 0.54 19.66
N ALA A 169 8.35 -0.12 19.62
CA ALA A 169 8.08 -1.31 20.45
C ALA A 169 9.04 -2.46 20.14
N CYS A 170 9.49 -2.58 18.89
CA CYS A 170 10.43 -3.62 18.45
C CYS A 170 11.91 -3.19 18.50
N GLY A 171 12.22 -1.96 18.94
CA GLY A 171 13.59 -1.49 19.10
C GLY A 171 14.30 -1.13 17.79
N TYR A 172 13.55 -0.81 16.72
CA TYR A 172 14.14 -0.29 15.50
C TYR A 172 14.42 1.21 15.61
N SER A 173 15.45 1.68 14.89
CA SER A 173 15.90 3.07 14.93
C SER A 173 15.23 3.95 13.88
N SER A 174 14.71 3.36 12.81
CA SER A 174 14.02 4.09 11.73
C SER A 174 12.95 3.25 11.02
N LEU A 175 12.07 3.96 10.34
CA LEU A 175 11.19 3.41 9.29
C LEU A 175 11.75 3.76 7.92
N TRP A 176 11.61 2.85 6.96
CA TRP A 176 11.97 3.11 5.58
C TRP A 176 10.97 2.50 4.61
N LEU A 177 10.97 3.02 3.39
CA LEU A 177 10.15 2.51 2.30
C LEU A 177 10.76 2.87 0.95
N ALA A 178 10.23 2.29 -0.11
CA ALA A 178 10.49 2.76 -1.46
C ALA A 178 9.17 2.95 -2.21
N THR A 179 9.12 3.97 -3.05
CA THR A 179 7.94 4.29 -3.84
C THR A 179 8.33 4.81 -5.21
N ASN A 180 7.49 4.57 -6.21
CA ASN A 180 7.74 5.01 -7.57
C ASN A 180 7.94 6.54 -7.63
N SER A 181 9.01 6.99 -8.32
CA SER A 181 9.40 8.40 -8.43
C SER A 181 8.35 9.29 -9.10
N TYR A 182 7.43 8.69 -9.87
CA TYR A 182 6.31 9.39 -10.50
C TYR A 182 5.06 9.45 -9.61
N ASN A 183 4.99 8.69 -8.51
CA ASN A 183 3.87 8.72 -7.59
C ASN A 183 3.92 9.97 -6.69
N LYS A 184 3.62 11.15 -7.28
CA LYS A 184 3.68 12.46 -6.59
C LYS A 184 2.75 12.54 -5.37
N ARG A 185 1.66 11.77 -5.36
CA ARG A 185 0.75 11.72 -4.22
C ARG A 185 1.40 11.02 -3.03
N ALA A 186 1.99 9.85 -3.27
CA ALA A 186 2.67 9.09 -2.22
C ALA A 186 3.88 9.86 -1.68
N LEU A 187 4.71 10.43 -2.57
CA LEU A 187 5.89 11.22 -2.17
C LEU A 187 5.50 12.37 -1.23
N ARG A 188 4.45 13.16 -1.58
CA ARG A 188 3.95 14.24 -0.71
C ARG A 188 3.36 13.75 0.61
N PHE A 189 2.74 12.57 0.61
CA PHE A 189 2.24 11.96 1.84
C PHE A 189 3.42 11.59 2.76
N TYR A 190 4.41 10.87 2.26
CA TYR A 190 5.57 10.47 3.06
C TYR A 190 6.41 11.64 3.55
N GLU A 191 6.60 12.68 2.72
CA GLU A 191 7.23 13.93 3.14
C GLU A 191 6.51 14.54 4.35
N LYS A 192 5.16 14.64 4.32
CA LYS A 192 4.36 15.11 5.47
C LYS A 192 4.45 14.21 6.69
N GLN A 193 4.72 12.91 6.49
CA GLN A 193 4.98 11.96 7.58
C GLN A 193 6.42 12.05 8.13
N GLY A 194 7.27 12.92 7.59
CA GLY A 194 8.64 13.14 8.04
C GLY A 194 9.68 12.19 7.42
N PHE A 195 9.35 11.55 6.31
CA PHE A 195 10.33 10.78 5.53
C PHE A 195 11.16 11.68 4.63
N THR A 196 12.44 11.36 4.47
CA THR A 196 13.37 12.05 3.59
C THR A 196 14.02 11.09 2.60
N PRO A 197 14.33 11.52 1.35
CA PRO A 197 15.02 10.68 0.37
C PRO A 197 16.45 10.35 0.84
N VAL A 198 16.82 9.06 0.75
CA VAL A 198 18.16 8.57 1.10
C VAL A 198 18.81 7.76 -0.03
N GLY A 199 18.06 7.42 -1.09
CA GLY A 199 18.58 6.66 -2.21
C GLY A 199 17.54 6.39 -3.27
N THR A 200 17.90 5.51 -4.18
CA THR A 200 17.00 5.01 -5.25
C THR A 200 17.16 3.50 -5.39
N ARG A 201 16.15 2.84 -5.94
CA ARG A 201 16.22 1.44 -6.35
C ARG A 201 15.53 1.23 -7.68
N ILE A 202 15.83 0.13 -8.34
CA ILE A 202 15.08 -0.34 -9.49
C ILE A 202 14.11 -1.41 -9.00
N TYR A 203 12.83 -1.25 -9.36
CA TYR A 203 11.80 -2.21 -9.04
C TYR A 203 11.07 -2.67 -10.30
N TYR A 204 10.79 -3.95 -10.41
CA TYR A 204 10.10 -4.51 -11.57
C TYR A 204 8.66 -4.87 -11.22
N VAL A 205 7.71 -4.39 -12.03
CA VAL A 205 6.32 -4.86 -12.05
C VAL A 205 6.16 -5.68 -13.33
N GLY A 206 6.05 -7.00 -13.20
CA GLY A 206 6.19 -7.89 -14.34
C GLY A 206 7.54 -7.66 -15.05
N LYS A 207 7.50 -7.26 -16.32
CA LYS A 207 8.68 -6.92 -17.12
C LYS A 207 9.01 -5.42 -17.12
N THR A 208 8.10 -4.60 -16.63
CA THR A 208 8.26 -3.14 -16.65
C THR A 208 9.15 -2.67 -15.52
N ARG A 209 10.27 -2.03 -15.90
CA ARG A 209 11.20 -1.38 -14.97
C ARG A 209 10.60 -0.10 -14.42
N ASN A 210 10.72 0.07 -13.11
CA ASN A 210 10.36 1.28 -12.39
C ASN A 210 11.54 1.79 -11.59
N ASP A 211 11.70 3.11 -11.56
CA ASP A 211 12.69 3.79 -10.73
C ASP A 211 12.00 4.31 -9.47
N ASP A 212 12.35 3.73 -8.32
CA ASP A 212 11.80 4.09 -7.01
C ASP A 212 12.75 5.01 -6.26
N VAL A 213 12.18 5.89 -5.44
CA VAL A 213 12.89 6.66 -4.43
C VAL A 213 12.84 5.90 -3.12
N VAL A 214 13.99 5.70 -2.49
CA VAL A 214 14.12 5.15 -1.14
C VAL A 214 14.02 6.30 -0.15
N LEU A 215 13.11 6.16 0.80
CA LEU A 215 12.78 7.16 1.80
C LEU A 215 13.01 6.59 3.20
N GLU A 216 13.58 7.37 4.10
CA GLU A 216 13.81 6.99 5.49
C GLU A 216 13.26 8.05 6.44
N LYS A 217 12.71 7.60 7.56
CA LYS A 217 12.30 8.40 8.70
C LYS A 217 13.02 7.92 9.93
N PRO A 218 14.08 8.60 10.40
CA PRO A 218 14.71 8.34 11.68
C PRO A 218 13.70 8.53 12.82
N LEU A 219 13.71 7.60 13.77
CA LEU A 219 12.93 7.71 15.00
C LEU A 219 13.91 8.07 16.12
N ILE A 220 14.11 9.37 16.32
CA ILE A 220 15.00 9.84 17.38
C ILE A 220 14.35 9.45 18.71
N SER A 221 15.03 8.58 19.45
CA SER A 221 14.68 8.35 20.84
C SER A 221 14.93 9.67 21.59
N SER A 222 13.86 10.26 22.15
CA SER A 222 13.92 11.46 22.98
C SER A 222 14.61 11.21 24.34
N LEU A 223 15.50 10.23 24.40
CA LEU A 223 16.25 9.81 25.58
C LEU A 223 17.74 10.20 25.54
N SER A 224 18.04 11.34 24.92
CA SER A 224 19.38 11.96 25.01
C SER A 224 19.27 13.39 25.53
N LYS A 225 18.95 13.54 26.81
CA LYS A 225 19.31 14.70 27.62
C LYS A 225 19.42 14.29 29.07
#